data_a3deb5c5918acdbe99d4cf9dc1bc0c8c
#
_entry.id   a3deb5c5918acdbe99d4cf9dc1bc0c8c
#
_cell.length_a   1.000
_cell.length_b   1.000
_cell.length_c   1.000
_cell.angle_alpha   90.00
_cell.angle_beta   90.00
_cell.angle_gamma   90.00
#
_symmetry.space_group_name_H-M   'P 1'
#
loop_
_entity.id
_entity.type
_entity.pdbx_description
1 polymer ?
#
loop_
_entity_poly.entity_id
_entity_poly.type
_entity_poly.pdbx_seq_one_letter_code
_entity_poly.pdbx_strand_id
1 'polypeptide(L)'
;MNKEFIYQVDDKDYQVIITYKRIKNIHYRFDGEKFLVSAHRLTPMKLIKSGLDKYAKKLIKRSVKVNAETEEYIYILGKKIELTYPGYLALESELISYKDNKQLHSKLRKWFLDYLTKRTAFFSEVMEAPQYQVKLRQMKSRYGSNNKSSKAITYSLVLLHYSPEIIDSVIIHELAHCFVYNHGDNFYKVVYKYCPNYDMLRKKLIRAEFE
;
A
#
# COMPACT_ATOMS: atom_id res chain seq x y z
N MET A 1 -26.80 17.28 9.24
CA MET A 1 -26.63 17.57 10.69
C MET A 1 -25.60 16.59 11.22
N ASN A 2 -24.46 17.06 11.67
CA ASN A 2 -23.46 16.22 12.30
C ASN A 2 -23.70 16.16 13.79
N LYS A 3 -23.43 15.03 14.42
CA LYS A 3 -23.49 14.85 15.87
C LYS A 3 -22.11 14.47 16.37
N GLU A 4 -21.68 15.05 17.48
CA GLU A 4 -20.35 14.85 18.03
C GLU A 4 -20.41 14.40 19.47
N PHE A 5 -19.44 13.58 19.91
CA PHE A 5 -19.26 13.19 21.29
C PHE A 5 -17.83 12.70 21.52
N ILE A 6 -17.42 12.62 22.79
CA ILE A 6 -16.14 12.05 23.20
C ILE A 6 -16.30 10.56 23.47
N TYR A 7 -15.35 9.78 22.98
CA TYR A 7 -15.30 8.34 23.18
C TYR A 7 -13.91 7.90 23.65
N GLN A 8 -13.86 7.23 24.79
CA GLN A 8 -12.62 6.80 25.41
C GLN A 8 -12.20 5.42 24.88
N VAL A 9 -10.93 5.30 24.52
CA VAL A 9 -10.29 4.03 24.12
C VAL A 9 -9.00 3.91 24.92
N ASP A 10 -8.93 2.88 25.76
CA ASP A 10 -7.92 2.79 26.82
C ASP A 10 -7.91 4.12 27.60
N ASP A 11 -6.93 4.69 28.09
CA ASP A 11 -6.95 5.93 28.87
C ASP A 11 -6.91 7.23 28.04
N LYS A 12 -7.30 7.16 26.74
CA LYS A 12 -7.25 8.30 25.83
C LYS A 12 -8.62 8.65 25.26
N ASP A 13 -8.95 9.93 25.31
CA ASP A 13 -10.19 10.48 24.75
C ASP A 13 -10.05 10.84 23.28
N TYR A 14 -11.06 10.47 22.51
CA TYR A 14 -11.14 10.74 21.08
C TYR A 14 -12.47 11.38 20.72
N GLN A 15 -12.43 12.40 19.88
CA GLN A 15 -13.62 12.98 19.29
C GLN A 15 -14.25 12.00 18.29
N VAL A 16 -15.56 11.84 18.32
CA VAL A 16 -16.34 11.07 17.35
C VAL A 16 -17.27 12.00 16.60
N ILE A 17 -17.17 12.04 15.29
CA ILE A 17 -18.06 12.83 14.41
C ILE A 17 -18.95 11.87 13.63
N ILE A 18 -20.27 11.99 13.84
CA ILE A 18 -21.28 11.21 13.10
C ILE A 18 -21.83 12.04 11.96
N THR A 19 -21.70 11.53 10.75
CA THR A 19 -22.34 12.07 9.54
C THR A 19 -23.48 11.17 9.11
N TYR A 20 -24.70 11.69 9.11
CA TYR A 20 -25.86 10.93 8.68
C TYR A 20 -26.01 10.93 7.16
N LYS A 21 -26.14 9.74 6.56
CA LYS A 21 -26.25 9.50 5.12
C LYS A 21 -27.34 8.48 4.82
N ARG A 22 -27.82 8.42 3.59
CA ARG A 22 -28.72 7.33 3.12
C ARG A 22 -27.91 6.08 2.79
N ILE A 23 -27.52 5.31 3.82
CA ILE A 23 -26.70 4.11 3.72
C ILE A 23 -27.30 2.97 4.53
N LYS A 24 -27.08 1.72 4.12
CA LYS A 24 -27.58 0.53 4.82
C LYS A 24 -26.70 0.15 6.02
N ASN A 25 -25.38 0.32 5.89
CA ASN A 25 -24.42 -0.14 6.87
C ASN A 25 -23.77 1.06 7.57
N ILE A 26 -23.35 0.87 8.83
CA ILE A 26 -22.54 1.86 9.57
C ILE A 26 -21.08 1.71 9.13
N HIS A 27 -20.45 2.82 8.78
CA HIS A 27 -19.03 2.85 8.43
C HIS A 27 -18.26 3.61 9.50
N TYR A 28 -17.18 3.00 9.97
CA TYR A 28 -16.27 3.56 10.96
C TYR A 28 -14.91 3.84 10.32
N ARG A 29 -14.40 5.01 10.53
CA ARG A 29 -13.05 5.45 10.11
C ARG A 29 -12.35 6.12 11.27
N PHE A 30 -11.05 6.10 11.27
CA PHE A 30 -10.20 6.90 12.14
C PHE A 30 -9.19 7.62 11.25
N ASP A 31 -9.02 8.94 11.42
CA ASP A 31 -8.14 9.76 10.57
C ASP A 31 -6.76 10.02 11.19
N GLY A 32 -6.49 9.48 12.37
CA GLY A 32 -5.28 9.69 13.16
C GLY A 32 -5.55 10.48 14.45
N GLU A 33 -6.62 11.29 14.47
CA GLU A 33 -6.99 12.14 15.60
C GLU A 33 -8.38 11.84 16.15
N LYS A 34 -9.34 11.57 15.26
CA LYS A 34 -10.77 11.41 15.61
C LYS A 34 -11.44 10.29 14.83
N PHE A 35 -12.55 9.79 15.35
CA PHE A 35 -13.39 8.81 14.67
C PHE A 35 -14.43 9.50 13.79
N LEU A 36 -14.52 9.07 12.54
CA LEU A 36 -15.53 9.49 11.58
C LEU A 36 -16.50 8.34 11.36
N VAL A 37 -17.76 8.53 11.77
CA VAL A 37 -18.81 7.52 11.65
C VAL A 37 -19.84 8.00 10.63
N SER A 38 -20.11 7.18 9.61
CA SER A 38 -21.23 7.38 8.70
C SER A 38 -22.33 6.39 9.05
N ALA A 39 -23.55 6.86 9.27
CA ALA A 39 -24.68 6.04 9.68
C ALA A 39 -26.00 6.53 9.04
N HIS A 40 -27.01 5.68 9.01
CA HIS A 40 -28.36 6.11 8.64
C HIS A 40 -28.98 6.94 9.78
N ARG A 41 -29.84 7.92 9.42
CA ARG A 41 -30.45 8.84 10.40
C ARG A 41 -31.21 8.13 11.54
N LEU A 42 -31.80 6.98 11.26
CA LEU A 42 -32.54 6.16 12.22
C LEU A 42 -31.66 5.18 13.00
N THR A 43 -30.35 5.20 12.83
CA THR A 43 -29.44 4.28 13.54
C THR A 43 -29.37 4.66 15.02
N PRO A 44 -29.71 3.73 15.95
CA PRO A 44 -29.62 4.01 17.38
C PRO A 44 -28.16 4.27 17.81
N MET A 45 -27.99 5.25 18.71
CA MET A 45 -26.64 5.56 19.27
C MET A 45 -25.99 4.37 19.97
N LYS A 46 -26.79 3.49 20.60
CA LYS A 46 -26.28 2.26 21.22
C LYS A 46 -25.56 1.38 20.21
N LEU A 47 -26.09 1.27 18.98
CA LEU A 47 -25.47 0.46 17.91
C LEU A 47 -24.17 1.11 17.40
N ILE A 48 -24.12 2.43 17.31
CA ILE A 48 -22.91 3.17 16.92
C ILE A 48 -21.81 2.98 17.98
N LYS A 49 -22.15 3.11 19.27
CA LYS A 49 -21.20 2.90 20.37
C LYS A 49 -20.70 1.46 20.41
N SER A 50 -21.58 0.47 20.32
CA SER A 50 -21.19 -0.96 20.24
C SER A 50 -20.25 -1.25 19.08
N GLY A 51 -20.43 -0.59 17.93
CA GLY A 51 -19.48 -0.70 16.82
C GLY A 51 -18.12 -0.07 17.12
N LEU A 52 -18.08 1.06 17.84
CA LEU A 52 -16.81 1.65 18.30
C LEU A 52 -16.11 0.72 19.28
N ASP A 53 -16.83 0.12 20.26
CA ASP A 53 -16.26 -0.87 21.19
C ASP A 53 -15.57 -2.02 20.45
N LYS A 54 -16.17 -2.47 19.35
CA LYS A 54 -15.64 -3.57 18.52
C LYS A 54 -14.47 -3.17 17.64
N TYR A 55 -14.47 -1.96 17.09
CA TYR A 55 -13.57 -1.59 15.99
C TYR A 55 -12.55 -0.51 16.35
N ALA A 56 -12.74 0.30 17.41
CA ALA A 56 -11.92 1.47 17.68
C ALA A 56 -10.43 1.13 17.83
N LYS A 57 -10.07 0.17 18.68
CA LYS A 57 -8.67 -0.26 18.87
C LYS A 57 -8.02 -0.70 17.55
N LYS A 58 -8.76 -1.43 16.72
CA LYS A 58 -8.28 -1.91 15.41
C LYS A 58 -8.11 -0.75 14.42
N LEU A 59 -8.99 0.25 14.47
CA LEU A 59 -8.92 1.42 13.62
C LEU A 59 -7.74 2.32 14.02
N ILE A 60 -7.53 2.55 15.31
CA ILE A 60 -6.36 3.28 15.84
C ILE A 60 -5.07 2.57 15.41
N LYS A 61 -4.96 1.25 15.64
CA LYS A 61 -3.78 0.47 15.23
C LYS A 61 -3.53 0.54 13.71
N ARG A 62 -4.58 0.65 12.91
CA ARG A 62 -4.47 0.81 11.44
C ARG A 62 -4.07 2.21 11.01
N SER A 63 -4.36 3.23 11.81
CA SER A 63 -4.05 4.63 11.49
C SER A 63 -2.63 5.04 11.88
N VAL A 64 -1.98 4.29 12.76
CA VAL A 64 -0.53 4.40 12.97
C VAL A 64 0.16 3.80 11.74
N LYS A 65 -0.13 4.39 10.56
CA LYS A 65 0.65 4.13 9.38
C LYS A 65 1.95 4.88 9.55
N VAL A 66 3.03 4.14 9.59
CA VAL A 66 4.35 4.72 9.37
C VAL A 66 4.28 5.44 8.03
N ASN A 67 4.53 6.75 8.00
CA ASN A 67 4.62 7.45 6.74
C ASN A 67 5.80 6.87 5.97
N ALA A 68 5.58 6.51 4.72
CA ALA A 68 6.64 6.00 3.85
C ALA A 68 7.75 7.03 3.61
N GLU A 69 7.39 8.30 3.76
CA GLU A 69 8.28 9.44 3.52
C GLU A 69 7.83 10.65 4.35
N THR A 70 8.81 11.41 4.82
CA THR A 70 8.69 12.73 5.46
C THR A 70 9.79 13.65 4.92
N GLU A 71 9.92 14.87 5.45
CA GLU A 71 11.05 15.74 5.13
C GLU A 71 12.40 15.21 5.67
N GLU A 72 12.36 14.35 6.69
CA GLU A 72 13.53 13.84 7.42
C GLU A 72 13.97 12.46 6.93
N TYR A 73 13.08 11.65 6.41
CA TYR A 73 13.39 10.29 5.98
C TYR A 73 12.48 9.78 4.87
N ILE A 74 12.97 8.73 4.18
CA ILE A 74 12.23 7.96 3.20
C ILE A 74 12.50 6.46 3.40
N TYR A 75 11.46 5.62 3.22
CA TYR A 75 11.68 4.18 3.06
C TYR A 75 11.98 3.85 1.60
N ILE A 76 13.07 3.13 1.35
CA ILE A 76 13.44 2.61 0.02
C ILE A 76 13.79 1.14 0.17
N LEU A 77 13.13 0.28 -0.59
CA LEU A 77 13.25 -1.18 -0.51
C LEU A 77 13.16 -1.70 0.94
N GLY A 78 12.23 -1.17 1.72
CA GLY A 78 12.00 -1.56 3.12
C GLY A 78 12.98 -0.97 4.13
N LYS A 79 13.98 -0.22 3.70
CA LYS A 79 14.98 0.40 4.59
C LYS A 79 14.63 1.87 4.81
N LYS A 80 14.60 2.29 6.07
CA LYS A 80 14.48 3.69 6.45
C LYS A 80 15.81 4.39 6.21
N ILE A 81 15.80 5.47 5.43
CA ILE A 81 16.97 6.27 5.08
C ILE A 81 16.70 7.71 5.50
N GLU A 82 17.58 8.28 6.30
CA GLU A 82 17.51 9.69 6.67
C GLU A 82 17.92 10.59 5.51
N LEU A 83 17.20 11.69 5.35
CA LEU A 83 17.40 12.64 4.26
C LEU A 83 18.14 13.87 4.75
N THR A 84 19.10 14.31 3.95
CA THR A 84 19.78 15.62 4.09
C THR A 84 19.73 16.33 2.75
N TYR A 85 19.69 17.67 2.73
CA TYR A 85 19.64 18.45 1.50
C TYR A 85 20.76 19.50 1.48
N PRO A 86 21.71 19.45 0.53
CA PRO A 86 21.91 18.39 -0.48
C PRO A 86 22.34 17.07 0.14
N GLY A 87 22.17 15.97 -0.58
CA GLY A 87 22.45 14.64 -0.06
C GLY A 87 22.84 13.60 -1.11
N TYR A 88 23.09 12.39 -0.61
CA TYR A 88 23.44 11.22 -1.40
C TYR A 88 22.67 10.00 -0.89
N LEU A 89 22.23 9.15 -1.81
CA LEU A 89 21.67 7.84 -1.52
C LEU A 89 22.51 6.76 -2.19
N ALA A 90 22.95 5.77 -1.42
CA ALA A 90 23.55 4.55 -1.96
C ALA A 90 22.45 3.51 -2.12
N LEU A 91 22.10 3.18 -3.36
CA LEU A 91 21.07 2.20 -3.72
C LEU A 91 21.73 1.09 -4.55
N GLU A 92 21.81 -0.12 -3.96
CA GLU A 92 22.53 -1.25 -4.57
C GLU A 92 23.93 -0.87 -5.03
N SER A 93 24.15 -0.75 -6.35
CA SER A 93 25.44 -0.37 -6.95
C SER A 93 25.49 1.10 -7.42
N GLU A 94 24.45 1.88 -7.19
CA GLU A 94 24.35 3.27 -7.66
C GLU A 94 24.43 4.28 -6.50
N LEU A 95 25.19 5.37 -6.69
CA LEU A 95 25.21 6.53 -5.82
C LEU A 95 24.38 7.65 -6.44
N ILE A 96 23.24 7.95 -5.85
CA ILE A 96 22.33 9.00 -6.31
C ILE A 96 22.57 10.28 -5.51
N SER A 97 23.17 11.29 -6.12
CA SER A 97 23.28 12.65 -5.54
C SER A 97 22.02 13.47 -5.83
N TYR A 98 21.59 14.32 -4.90
CA TYR A 98 20.44 15.21 -5.09
C TYR A 98 20.61 16.51 -4.29
N LYS A 99 20.06 17.60 -4.80
CA LYS A 99 20.13 18.92 -4.16
C LYS A 99 18.84 19.29 -3.40
N ASP A 100 17.72 18.73 -3.81
CA ASP A 100 16.39 19.01 -3.28
C ASP A 100 15.47 17.78 -3.44
N ASN A 101 14.31 17.83 -2.78
CA ASN A 101 13.32 16.75 -2.81
C ASN A 101 12.81 16.44 -4.24
N LYS A 102 12.61 17.48 -5.07
CA LYS A 102 12.15 17.30 -6.46
C LYS A 102 13.15 16.49 -7.29
N GLN A 103 14.43 16.78 -7.14
CA GLN A 103 15.50 16.05 -7.83
C GLN A 103 15.62 14.62 -7.31
N LEU A 104 15.51 14.43 -5.98
CA LEU A 104 15.49 13.13 -5.35
C LEU A 104 14.39 12.25 -5.97
N HIS A 105 13.13 12.69 -5.96
CA HIS A 105 12.02 11.95 -6.52
C HIS A 105 12.16 11.64 -8.01
N SER A 106 12.67 12.59 -8.79
CA SER A 106 12.93 12.38 -10.23
C SER A 106 13.92 11.25 -10.46
N LYS A 107 15.02 11.25 -9.70
CA LYS A 107 16.07 10.21 -9.79
C LYS A 107 15.60 8.87 -9.26
N LEU A 108 14.93 8.85 -8.11
CA LEU A 108 14.34 7.62 -7.54
C LEU A 108 13.34 6.99 -8.48
N ARG A 109 12.51 7.78 -9.15
CA ARG A 109 11.55 7.27 -10.12
C ARG A 109 12.24 6.56 -11.30
N LYS A 110 13.32 7.14 -11.82
CA LYS A 110 14.10 6.55 -12.91
C LYS A 110 14.77 5.25 -12.46
N TRP A 111 15.46 5.30 -11.32
CA TRP A 111 16.13 4.15 -10.74
C TRP A 111 15.15 3.01 -10.44
N PHE A 112 14.01 3.32 -9.82
CA PHE A 112 13.01 2.30 -9.46
C PHE A 112 12.32 1.68 -10.70
N LEU A 113 12.14 2.44 -11.78
CA LEU A 113 11.66 1.88 -13.05
C LEU A 113 12.64 0.85 -13.61
N ASP A 114 13.95 1.15 -13.57
CA ASP A 114 14.99 0.22 -14.00
C ASP A 114 15.01 -1.04 -13.10
N TYR A 115 14.97 -0.85 -11.78
CA TYR A 115 14.86 -1.93 -10.80
C TYR A 115 13.68 -2.86 -11.12
N LEU A 116 12.47 -2.32 -11.27
CA LEU A 116 11.27 -3.10 -11.58
C LEU A 116 11.37 -3.80 -12.94
N THR A 117 12.01 -3.17 -13.93
CA THR A 117 12.21 -3.76 -15.25
C THR A 117 13.10 -5.01 -15.16
N LYS A 118 14.22 -4.90 -14.45
CA LYS A 118 15.14 -6.04 -14.21
C LYS A 118 14.46 -7.16 -13.42
N ARG A 119 13.74 -6.81 -12.33
CA ARG A 119 13.02 -7.81 -11.51
C ARG A 119 11.89 -8.48 -12.28
N THR A 120 11.14 -7.73 -13.10
CA THR A 120 10.06 -8.30 -13.92
C THR A 120 10.64 -9.24 -15.00
N ALA A 121 11.74 -8.87 -15.65
CA ALA A 121 12.41 -9.73 -16.61
C ALA A 121 12.88 -11.04 -15.97
N PHE A 122 13.51 -10.98 -14.79
CA PHE A 122 13.93 -12.15 -14.03
C PHE A 122 12.75 -13.09 -13.73
N PHE A 123 11.64 -12.57 -13.17
CA PHE A 123 10.48 -13.41 -12.87
C PHE A 123 9.74 -13.87 -14.13
N SER A 124 9.75 -13.11 -15.22
CA SER A 124 9.22 -13.59 -16.50
C SER A 124 9.97 -14.83 -16.98
N GLU A 125 11.29 -14.86 -16.85
CA GLU A 125 12.10 -16.02 -17.20
C GLU A 125 11.81 -17.20 -16.25
N VAL A 126 11.86 -16.98 -14.92
CA VAL A 126 11.59 -18.02 -13.91
C VAL A 126 10.20 -18.63 -14.05
N MET A 127 9.20 -17.84 -14.42
CA MET A 127 7.80 -18.26 -14.56
C MET A 127 7.48 -18.76 -15.98
N GLU A 128 8.42 -18.68 -16.93
CA GLU A 128 8.17 -18.95 -18.35
C GLU A 128 7.04 -18.05 -18.92
N ALA A 129 6.93 -16.83 -18.41
CA ALA A 129 5.96 -15.85 -18.85
C ALA A 129 6.52 -14.97 -19.97
N PRO A 130 5.66 -14.42 -20.86
CA PRO A 130 6.10 -13.49 -21.88
C PRO A 130 6.77 -12.25 -21.29
N GLN A 131 7.68 -11.63 -22.03
CA GLN A 131 8.26 -10.35 -21.66
C GLN A 131 7.22 -9.23 -21.79
N TYR A 132 7.21 -8.32 -20.80
CA TYR A 132 6.29 -7.20 -20.71
C TYR A 132 7.03 -5.87 -20.64
N GLN A 133 6.47 -4.84 -21.27
CA GLN A 133 6.91 -3.48 -21.04
C GLN A 133 6.52 -3.06 -19.61
N VAL A 134 7.50 -2.63 -18.82
CA VAL A 134 7.25 -2.12 -17.45
C VAL A 134 6.95 -0.63 -17.49
N LYS A 135 5.89 -0.23 -16.79
CA LYS A 135 5.49 1.18 -16.60
C LYS A 135 5.36 1.48 -15.12
N LEU A 136 5.66 2.72 -14.74
CA LEU A 136 5.57 3.18 -13.36
C LEU A 136 4.65 4.39 -13.27
N ARG A 137 3.63 4.31 -12.42
CA ARG A 137 2.63 5.38 -12.22
C ARG A 137 2.32 5.57 -10.74
N GLN A 138 1.88 6.77 -10.38
CA GLN A 138 1.21 6.99 -9.10
C GLN A 138 -0.19 6.39 -9.18
N MET A 139 -0.47 5.34 -8.38
CA MET A 139 -1.78 4.70 -8.34
C MET A 139 -2.38 4.79 -6.94
N LYS A 140 -3.70 5.06 -6.85
CA LYS A 140 -4.39 5.26 -5.55
C LYS A 140 -4.97 3.96 -4.95
N SER A 141 -5.32 2.98 -5.78
CA SER A 141 -6.11 1.81 -5.36
C SER A 141 -5.51 0.47 -5.73
N ARG A 142 -4.40 0.45 -6.45
CA ARG A 142 -3.74 -0.77 -6.94
C ARG A 142 -2.24 -0.65 -6.79
N TYR A 143 -1.59 -1.78 -6.58
CA TYR A 143 -0.12 -1.88 -6.55
C TYR A 143 0.48 -2.25 -7.91
N GLY A 144 -0.28 -2.99 -8.72
CA GLY A 144 0.07 -3.37 -10.07
C GLY A 144 -1.16 -3.49 -10.98
N SER A 145 -0.93 -3.66 -12.28
CA SER A 145 -1.95 -3.94 -13.28
C SER A 145 -1.31 -4.53 -14.53
N ASN A 146 -1.72 -5.72 -14.92
CA ASN A 146 -1.31 -6.36 -16.17
C ASN A 146 -2.30 -6.04 -17.29
N ASN A 147 -1.79 -5.56 -18.42
CA ASN A 147 -2.56 -5.39 -19.66
C ASN A 147 -1.99 -6.31 -20.74
N LYS A 148 -2.68 -7.43 -20.98
CA LYS A 148 -2.28 -8.44 -21.96
C LYS A 148 -2.26 -7.89 -23.39
N SER A 149 -3.22 -7.05 -23.76
CA SER A 149 -3.34 -6.54 -25.14
C SER A 149 -2.18 -5.63 -25.51
N SER A 150 -1.73 -4.79 -24.58
CA SER A 150 -0.57 -3.92 -24.82
C SER A 150 0.77 -4.53 -24.38
N LYS A 151 0.76 -5.76 -23.89
CA LYS A 151 1.92 -6.43 -23.28
C LYS A 151 2.67 -5.51 -22.31
N ALA A 152 1.92 -4.86 -21.40
CA ALA A 152 2.48 -3.91 -20.45
C ALA A 152 2.00 -4.20 -19.03
N ILE A 153 2.93 -4.19 -18.08
CA ILE A 153 2.62 -4.21 -16.65
C ILE A 153 2.92 -2.82 -16.09
N THR A 154 1.93 -2.25 -15.40
CA THR A 154 2.09 -0.97 -14.72
C THR A 154 2.17 -1.21 -13.23
N TYR A 155 3.22 -0.73 -12.57
CA TYR A 155 3.38 -0.78 -11.12
C TYR A 155 3.13 0.58 -10.49
N SER A 156 2.70 0.56 -9.22
CA SER A 156 2.53 1.77 -8.42
C SER A 156 3.87 2.25 -7.86
N LEU A 157 4.11 3.56 -7.94
CA LEU A 157 5.32 4.18 -7.37
C LEU A 157 5.43 3.93 -5.85
N VAL A 158 4.32 3.72 -5.16
CA VAL A 158 4.32 3.42 -3.72
C VAL A 158 5.11 2.15 -3.36
N LEU A 159 5.30 1.23 -4.32
CA LEU A 159 6.09 0.01 -4.11
C LEU A 159 7.56 0.30 -3.80
N LEU A 160 8.09 1.46 -4.19
CA LEU A 160 9.43 1.90 -3.84
C LEU A 160 9.75 1.75 -2.34
N HIS A 161 8.74 1.95 -1.50
CA HIS A 161 8.91 1.98 -0.05
C HIS A 161 8.94 0.59 0.60
N TYR A 162 8.48 -0.46 -0.11
CA TYR A 162 8.36 -1.81 0.44
C TYR A 162 9.62 -2.65 0.24
N SER A 163 9.75 -3.69 1.06
CA SER A 163 10.87 -4.63 0.93
C SER A 163 10.85 -5.37 -0.41
N PRO A 164 12.02 -5.84 -0.90
CA PRO A 164 12.13 -6.57 -2.17
C PRO A 164 11.16 -7.75 -2.27
N GLU A 165 10.95 -8.50 -1.18
CA GLU A 165 10.06 -9.66 -1.16
C GLU A 165 8.60 -9.25 -1.40
N ILE A 166 8.17 -8.11 -0.84
CA ILE A 166 6.83 -7.57 -1.07
C ILE A 166 6.68 -7.11 -2.53
N ILE A 167 7.69 -6.44 -3.08
CA ILE A 167 7.71 -6.01 -4.48
C ILE A 167 7.62 -7.23 -5.40
N ASP A 168 8.44 -8.25 -5.14
CA ASP A 168 8.47 -9.50 -5.91
C ASP A 168 7.11 -10.21 -5.88
N SER A 169 6.43 -10.22 -4.72
CA SER A 169 5.09 -10.80 -4.60
C SER A 169 4.07 -10.12 -5.53
N VAL A 170 4.19 -8.80 -5.72
CA VAL A 170 3.34 -8.05 -6.65
C VAL A 170 3.74 -8.35 -8.10
N ILE A 171 5.03 -8.46 -8.41
CA ILE A 171 5.51 -8.83 -9.75
C ILE A 171 4.99 -10.22 -10.15
N ILE A 172 5.14 -11.21 -9.27
CA ILE A 172 4.65 -12.58 -9.48
C ILE A 172 3.12 -12.57 -9.67
N HIS A 173 2.39 -11.77 -8.88
CA HIS A 173 0.93 -11.62 -9.02
C HIS A 173 0.55 -11.10 -10.41
N GLU A 174 1.20 -10.05 -10.88
CA GLU A 174 0.91 -9.50 -12.20
C GLU A 174 1.31 -10.44 -13.34
N LEU A 175 2.41 -11.16 -13.20
CA LEU A 175 2.82 -12.17 -14.15
C LEU A 175 1.92 -13.40 -14.15
N ALA A 176 1.35 -13.80 -13.00
CA ALA A 176 0.39 -14.91 -12.90
C ALA A 176 -0.85 -14.66 -13.78
N HIS A 177 -1.22 -13.40 -14.02
CA HIS A 177 -2.30 -13.04 -14.94
C HIS A 177 -2.01 -13.43 -16.40
N CYS A 178 -0.76 -13.74 -16.76
CA CYS A 178 -0.46 -14.29 -18.08
C CYS A 178 -1.08 -15.67 -18.29
N PHE A 179 -1.16 -16.45 -17.23
CA PHE A 179 -1.65 -17.83 -17.21
C PHE A 179 -3.13 -17.92 -16.89
N VAL A 180 -3.56 -17.19 -15.85
CA VAL A 180 -4.94 -17.23 -15.35
C VAL A 180 -5.45 -15.81 -15.16
N TYR A 181 -6.56 -15.45 -15.81
CA TYR A 181 -7.10 -14.09 -15.77
C TYR A 181 -7.79 -13.77 -14.43
N ASN A 182 -8.61 -14.70 -13.92
CA ASN A 182 -9.45 -14.50 -12.75
C ASN A 182 -8.74 -14.99 -11.47
N HIS A 183 -8.91 -14.28 -10.36
CA HIS A 183 -8.33 -14.60 -9.04
C HIS A 183 -9.02 -15.80 -8.35
N GLY A 184 -9.22 -16.91 -9.06
CA GLY A 184 -9.70 -18.16 -8.50
C GLY A 184 -8.57 -19.07 -8.01
N ASP A 185 -8.90 -20.30 -7.60
CA ASP A 185 -7.92 -21.26 -7.06
C ASP A 185 -6.75 -21.52 -7.99
N ASN A 186 -6.99 -21.63 -9.31
CA ASN A 186 -5.93 -21.86 -10.28
C ASN A 186 -4.96 -20.68 -10.38
N PHE A 187 -5.43 -19.44 -10.21
CA PHE A 187 -4.58 -18.26 -10.14
C PHE A 187 -3.66 -18.34 -8.93
N TYR A 188 -4.22 -18.63 -7.75
CA TYR A 188 -3.42 -18.71 -6.53
C TYR A 188 -2.48 -19.91 -6.51
N LYS A 189 -2.80 -21.02 -7.19
CA LYS A 189 -1.84 -22.12 -7.41
C LYS A 189 -0.60 -21.65 -8.15
N VAL A 190 -0.77 -20.82 -9.20
CA VAL A 190 0.37 -20.23 -9.92
C VAL A 190 1.15 -19.30 -9.00
N VAL A 191 0.49 -18.39 -8.28
CA VAL A 191 1.15 -17.45 -7.37
C VAL A 191 1.94 -18.18 -6.29
N TYR A 192 1.33 -19.15 -5.60
CA TYR A 192 2.00 -19.89 -4.50
C TYR A 192 3.16 -20.76 -4.96
N LYS A 193 3.15 -21.22 -6.22
CA LYS A 193 4.29 -21.96 -6.81
C LYS A 193 5.57 -21.12 -6.76
N TYR A 194 5.48 -19.81 -7.00
CA TYR A 194 6.63 -18.90 -7.09
C TYR A 194 6.78 -17.99 -5.87
N CYS A 195 5.74 -17.84 -5.07
CA CYS A 195 5.71 -17.05 -3.86
C CYS A 195 4.91 -17.77 -2.76
N PRO A 196 5.49 -18.79 -2.08
CA PRO A 196 4.79 -19.55 -1.05
C PRO A 196 4.24 -18.68 0.10
N ASN A 197 4.92 -17.58 0.42
CA ASN A 197 4.56 -16.65 1.51
C ASN A 197 3.64 -15.51 1.04
N TYR A 198 3.02 -15.61 -0.12
CA TYR A 198 2.24 -14.54 -0.74
C TYR A 198 1.21 -13.91 0.19
N ASP A 199 0.43 -14.70 0.93
CA ASP A 199 -0.60 -14.17 1.82
C ASP A 199 -0.04 -13.32 2.97
N MET A 200 1.12 -13.70 3.49
CA MET A 200 1.81 -12.93 4.53
C MET A 200 2.31 -11.60 3.96
N LEU A 201 2.96 -11.63 2.81
CA LEU A 201 3.48 -10.43 2.12
C LEU A 201 2.35 -9.50 1.70
N ARG A 202 1.25 -10.04 1.18
CA ARG A 202 0.04 -9.27 0.85
C ARG A 202 -0.57 -8.60 2.09
N LYS A 203 -0.55 -9.24 3.25
CA LYS A 203 -1.01 -8.62 4.51
C LYS A 203 -0.12 -7.45 4.91
N LYS A 204 1.22 -7.60 4.85
CA LYS A 204 2.18 -6.51 5.09
C LYS A 204 1.94 -5.34 4.12
N LEU A 205 1.81 -5.63 2.82
CA LEU A 205 1.51 -4.63 1.78
C LEU A 205 0.24 -3.83 2.08
N ILE A 206 -0.87 -4.50 2.42
CA ILE A 206 -2.16 -3.84 2.72
C ILE A 206 -2.08 -3.01 4.02
N ARG A 207 -1.25 -3.42 4.96
CA ARG A 207 -1.06 -2.72 6.25
C ARG A 207 -0.07 -1.56 6.15
N ALA A 208 0.57 -1.36 4.99
CA ALA A 208 1.68 -0.42 4.81
C ALA A 208 2.84 -0.69 5.79
N GLU A 209 3.20 -1.96 5.96
CA GLU A 209 4.38 -2.40 6.68
C GLU A 209 5.54 -2.45 5.65
N PHE A 210 6.50 -1.55 5.76
CA PHE A 210 7.54 -1.38 4.73
C PHE A 210 8.70 -2.36 4.90
N GLU A 211 8.95 -2.82 6.11
CA GLU A 211 10.01 -3.75 6.50
C GLU A 211 9.61 -5.22 6.34
#